data_bbefc1e7c4179bf2a9609aabf33eecda
#
_entry.id   bbefc1e7c4179bf2a9609aabf33eecda
#
_cell.length_a   1.000
_cell.length_b   1.000
_cell.length_c   1.000
_cell.angle_alpha   90.00
_cell.angle_beta   90.00
_cell.angle_gamma   90.00
#
_symmetry.space_group_name_H-M   'P 1'
#
loop_
_entity.id
_entity.type
_entity.pdbx_description
1 polymer ?
#
loop_
_entity_poly.entity_id
_entity_poly.type
_entity_poly.pdbx_seq_one_letter_code
_entity_poly.pdbx_strand_id
1 'polypeptide(L)'
;MGGYLVLYSFYLMVVSAPFRPVWGILAFYGWVLLQPNWNWRWIIPSTQSLQTPLFVATLIGFVLTLFRGNRIRGVPLISSLSFAAFLFLAFISNVSSIEPATSAQYLDVLWKIGLSSLLLMILLDTPKKVLASFWVVILAQSYNAYQINKSYFEDGYCRFVMGQWGYQGDNNIYSNLTVSILFISLSLALFAQKLWHRALAGFIALLQAHQVMLMESRGAMLAGILALGLWFFFIPKNSKTLLGAAVLLILGAALAGPSVVQEFMSSFVSESELDGSASSRYELWSAGMEITLANPALGVGPNCARYLVPIYLGTNDINTEKSLHNLFLEISAGCGIPAFIFYLMFFLVPGIAVFWQILFNFRKLPRWVQMTYLACLTGLLAFMLGSMFSAAAQLESSYMLVAIANAAQLVYARQLREGTASSESATVVEKRVGLRRGNFGNPIRDPAVSSQ
;
A
#
# COMPACT_ATOMS: atom_id res chain seq x y z
N MET A 1 31.57 -3.47 -0.48
CA MET A 1 31.24 -2.79 -1.76
C MET A 1 29.77 -2.38 -1.87
N GLY A 2 28.81 -3.29 -1.69
CA GLY A 2 27.38 -3.01 -1.90
C GLY A 2 26.83 -1.79 -1.16
N GLY A 3 27.14 -1.62 0.13
CA GLY A 3 26.62 -0.48 0.91
C GLY A 3 27.14 0.89 0.46
N TYR A 4 28.37 0.99 -0.02
CA TYR A 4 28.89 2.23 -0.61
C TYR A 4 28.21 2.56 -1.93
N LEU A 5 27.89 1.55 -2.75
CA LEU A 5 27.14 1.74 -3.98
C LEU A 5 25.72 2.24 -3.69
N VAL A 6 25.06 1.67 -2.69
CA VAL A 6 23.73 2.11 -2.22
C VAL A 6 23.77 3.55 -1.74
N LEU A 7 24.76 3.90 -0.93
CA LEU A 7 24.94 5.27 -0.42
C LEU A 7 25.22 6.27 -1.54
N TYR A 8 26.08 5.92 -2.50
CA TYR A 8 26.33 6.75 -3.69
C TYR A 8 25.07 6.96 -4.53
N SER A 9 24.32 5.88 -4.78
CA SER A 9 23.03 5.96 -5.49
C SER A 9 22.04 6.87 -4.76
N PHE A 10 22.03 6.81 -3.43
CA PHE A 10 21.20 7.69 -2.60
C PHE A 10 21.54 9.17 -2.83
N TYR A 11 22.82 9.56 -2.75
CA TYR A 11 23.20 10.97 -2.98
C TYR A 11 22.90 11.45 -4.40
N LEU A 12 23.06 10.58 -5.40
CA LEU A 12 22.61 10.89 -6.78
C LEU A 12 21.11 11.15 -6.84
N MET A 13 20.30 10.38 -6.12
CA MET A 13 18.85 10.57 -6.05
C MET A 13 18.49 11.88 -5.34
N VAL A 14 19.16 12.22 -4.23
CA VAL A 14 18.97 13.51 -3.52
C VAL A 14 19.25 14.68 -4.44
N VAL A 15 20.38 14.66 -5.18
CA VAL A 15 20.75 15.72 -6.11
C VAL A 15 19.80 15.81 -7.31
N SER A 16 19.28 14.69 -7.77
CA SER A 16 18.37 14.65 -8.93
C SER A 16 16.90 14.98 -8.61
N ALA A 17 16.48 14.77 -7.36
CA ALA A 17 15.10 14.93 -6.92
C ALA A 17 14.51 16.35 -7.16
N PRO A 18 15.25 17.47 -6.97
CA PRO A 18 14.76 18.81 -7.26
C PRO A 18 14.39 19.03 -8.73
N PHE A 19 15.05 18.34 -9.63
CA PHE A 19 14.80 18.45 -11.09
C PHE A 19 13.72 17.49 -11.59
N ARG A 20 13.52 16.37 -10.88
CA ARG A 20 12.56 15.32 -11.24
C ARG A 20 11.89 14.75 -9.99
N PRO A 21 10.95 15.49 -9.36
CA PRO A 21 10.40 15.14 -8.05
C PRO A 21 9.69 13.78 -8.02
N VAL A 22 9.15 13.30 -9.15
CA VAL A 22 8.56 11.96 -9.21
C VAL A 22 9.57 10.85 -8.92
N TRP A 23 10.80 10.97 -9.42
CA TRP A 23 11.84 9.99 -9.11
C TRP A 23 12.36 10.14 -7.68
N GLY A 24 12.34 11.36 -7.15
CA GLY A 24 12.64 11.61 -5.74
C GLY A 24 11.67 10.89 -4.80
N ILE A 25 10.36 11.02 -5.02
CA ILE A 25 9.36 10.33 -4.17
C ILE A 25 9.39 8.81 -4.37
N LEU A 26 9.63 8.31 -5.58
CA LEU A 26 9.78 6.89 -5.83
C LEU A 26 11.05 6.33 -5.16
N ALA A 27 12.16 7.07 -5.21
CA ALA A 27 13.38 6.72 -4.50
C ALA A 27 13.17 6.73 -2.97
N PHE A 28 12.41 7.69 -2.45
CA PHE A 28 12.05 7.75 -1.02
C PHE A 28 11.33 6.46 -0.58
N TYR A 29 10.28 6.05 -1.30
CA TYR A 29 9.58 4.79 -0.96
C TYR A 29 10.43 3.55 -1.20
N GLY A 30 11.26 3.54 -2.26
CA GLY A 30 12.24 2.48 -2.47
C GLY A 30 13.23 2.38 -1.31
N TRP A 31 13.69 3.51 -0.78
CA TRP A 31 14.59 3.58 0.36
C TRP A 31 13.94 3.09 1.66
N VAL A 32 12.71 3.54 1.92
CA VAL A 32 11.91 3.09 3.08
C VAL A 32 11.76 1.57 3.07
N LEU A 33 11.36 1.00 1.93
CA LEU A 33 11.11 -0.44 1.80
C LEU A 33 12.39 -1.28 1.80
N LEU A 34 13.47 -0.77 1.23
CA LEU A 34 14.76 -1.46 1.18
C LEU A 34 15.43 -1.54 2.55
N GLN A 35 15.12 -0.61 3.45
CA GLN A 35 15.69 -0.51 4.80
C GLN A 35 17.23 -0.55 4.82
N PRO A 36 17.91 0.33 4.11
CA PRO A 36 19.35 0.25 3.94
C PRO A 36 20.14 0.46 5.25
N ASN A 37 19.59 1.22 6.20
CA ASN A 37 20.16 1.37 7.54
C ASN A 37 20.22 0.04 8.31
N TRP A 38 19.34 -0.90 7.99
CA TRP A 38 19.40 -2.26 8.52
C TRP A 38 20.28 -3.16 7.66
N ASN A 39 20.05 -3.22 6.35
CA ASN A 39 20.74 -4.11 5.43
C ASN A 39 22.25 -3.82 5.33
N TRP A 40 22.67 -2.57 5.51
CA TRP A 40 24.08 -2.14 5.50
C TRP A 40 24.46 -1.35 6.75
N ARG A 41 23.95 -1.76 7.94
CA ARG A 41 24.14 -1.09 9.23
C ARG A 41 25.60 -0.87 9.64
N TRP A 42 26.53 -1.66 9.11
CA TRP A 42 27.97 -1.49 9.30
C TRP A 42 28.61 -0.39 8.44
N ILE A 43 27.86 0.14 7.45
CA ILE A 43 28.29 1.26 6.60
C ILE A 43 27.38 2.47 6.80
N ILE A 44 26.07 2.24 6.97
CA ILE A 44 25.04 3.26 7.12
C ILE A 44 24.53 3.21 8.56
N PRO A 45 24.96 4.13 9.45
CA PRO A 45 24.51 4.13 10.83
C PRO A 45 23.00 4.31 10.95
N SER A 46 22.39 3.61 11.91
CA SER A 46 20.95 3.70 12.18
C SER A 46 20.50 5.10 12.64
N THR A 47 21.43 5.88 13.20
CA THR A 47 21.20 7.27 13.64
C THR A 47 21.06 8.28 12.50
N GLN A 48 21.46 7.93 11.26
CA GLN A 48 21.32 8.80 10.11
C GLN A 48 19.93 8.65 9.47
N SER A 49 19.10 9.68 9.61
CA SER A 49 17.83 9.79 8.89
C SER A 49 18.07 10.20 7.44
N LEU A 50 18.50 9.24 6.60
CA LEU A 50 18.74 9.48 5.17
C LEU A 50 17.44 9.74 4.39
N GLN A 51 16.28 9.37 4.92
CA GLN A 51 14.98 9.62 4.30
C GLN A 51 14.66 11.12 4.23
N THR A 52 15.00 11.89 5.26
CA THR A 52 14.67 13.32 5.37
C THR A 52 15.29 14.17 4.24
N PRO A 53 16.60 14.11 3.94
CA PRO A 53 17.17 14.91 2.84
C PRO A 53 16.57 14.55 1.49
N LEU A 54 16.25 13.29 1.23
CA LEU A 54 15.62 12.87 -0.03
C LEU A 54 14.18 13.41 -0.13
N PHE A 55 13.43 13.38 0.97
CA PHE A 55 12.07 13.92 1.01
C PHE A 55 12.07 15.45 0.83
N VAL A 56 12.95 16.16 1.53
CA VAL A 56 13.10 17.62 1.40
C VAL A 56 13.51 18.02 -0.03
N ALA A 57 14.48 17.32 -0.63
CA ALA A 57 14.90 17.55 -2.01
C ALA A 57 13.72 17.34 -2.99
N THR A 58 12.87 16.33 -2.73
CA THR A 58 11.68 16.08 -3.52
C THR A 58 10.64 17.19 -3.38
N LEU A 59 10.43 17.71 -2.16
CA LEU A 59 9.53 18.86 -1.90
C LEU A 59 10.02 20.11 -2.61
N ILE A 60 11.33 20.40 -2.56
CA ILE A 60 11.93 21.52 -3.29
C ILE A 60 11.63 21.36 -4.80
N GLY A 61 11.84 20.16 -5.36
CA GLY A 61 11.53 19.88 -6.75
C GLY A 61 10.05 20.07 -7.11
N PHE A 62 9.16 19.66 -6.19
CA PHE A 62 7.71 19.87 -6.37
C PHE A 62 7.34 21.37 -6.43
N VAL A 63 7.93 22.17 -5.55
CA VAL A 63 7.76 23.64 -5.57
C VAL A 63 8.35 24.24 -6.84
N LEU A 64 9.58 23.88 -7.22
CA LEU A 64 10.25 24.37 -8.43
C LEU A 64 9.51 24.00 -9.72
N THR A 65 8.78 22.88 -9.73
CA THR A 65 7.91 22.49 -10.83
C THR A 65 6.52 23.17 -10.79
N LEU A 66 6.31 24.15 -9.92
CA LEU A 66 5.07 24.90 -9.75
C LEU A 66 3.89 23.97 -9.42
N PHE A 67 4.11 23.04 -8.50
CA PHE A 67 3.09 22.08 -8.03
C PHE A 67 2.45 21.23 -9.13
N ARG A 68 3.21 20.92 -10.19
CA ARG A 68 2.71 20.11 -11.30
C ARG A 68 2.41 18.69 -10.88
N GLY A 69 1.24 18.19 -11.31
CA GLY A 69 0.81 16.84 -11.03
C GLY A 69 -0.71 16.67 -11.12
N ASN A 70 -1.23 15.65 -10.49
CA ASN A 70 -2.65 15.41 -10.41
C ASN A 70 -3.37 16.49 -9.58
N ARG A 71 -4.49 16.97 -10.11
CA ARG A 71 -5.42 17.81 -9.33
C ARG A 71 -6.34 16.92 -8.52
N ILE A 72 -6.27 17.01 -7.20
CA ILE A 72 -7.02 16.18 -6.27
C ILE A 72 -8.50 16.57 -6.31
N ARG A 73 -9.39 15.59 -6.56
CA ARG A 73 -10.85 15.79 -6.64
C ARG A 73 -11.58 14.46 -6.48
N GLY A 74 -12.88 14.52 -6.18
CA GLY A 74 -13.72 13.32 -6.01
C GLY A 74 -13.27 12.43 -4.87
N VAL A 75 -13.28 11.12 -5.09
CA VAL A 75 -12.88 10.11 -4.10
C VAL A 75 -11.48 10.36 -3.49
N PRO A 76 -10.43 10.66 -4.27
CA PRO A 76 -9.13 11.05 -3.73
C PRO A 76 -9.14 12.27 -2.80
N LEU A 77 -10.01 13.25 -3.05
CA LEU A 77 -10.16 14.42 -2.17
C LEU A 77 -10.79 14.01 -0.84
N ILE A 78 -11.87 13.22 -0.88
CA ILE A 78 -12.53 12.74 0.34
C ILE A 78 -11.55 11.93 1.19
N SER A 79 -10.82 10.99 0.58
CA SER A 79 -9.78 10.20 1.26
C SER A 79 -8.72 11.11 1.91
N SER A 80 -8.19 12.09 1.18
CA SER A 80 -7.16 13.01 1.70
C SER A 80 -7.68 13.88 2.84
N LEU A 81 -8.91 14.39 2.72
CA LEU A 81 -9.55 15.19 3.78
C LEU A 81 -9.86 14.34 5.02
N SER A 82 -10.24 13.07 4.84
CA SER A 82 -10.41 12.14 5.96
C SER A 82 -9.11 11.95 6.73
N PHE A 83 -7.98 11.76 6.04
CA PHE A 83 -6.69 11.67 6.71
C PHE A 83 -6.28 12.97 7.41
N ALA A 84 -6.54 14.13 6.80
CA ALA A 84 -6.29 15.43 7.42
C ALA A 84 -7.16 15.62 8.68
N ALA A 85 -8.44 15.25 8.65
CA ALA A 85 -9.34 15.28 9.79
C ALA A 85 -8.87 14.32 10.90
N PHE A 86 -8.45 13.12 10.55
CA PHE A 86 -7.83 12.17 11.49
C PHE A 86 -6.61 12.79 12.19
N LEU A 87 -5.67 13.35 11.42
CA LEU A 87 -4.47 13.98 12.00
C LEU A 87 -4.85 15.16 12.91
N PHE A 88 -5.79 15.99 12.49
CA PHE A 88 -6.26 17.12 13.29
C PHE A 88 -6.80 16.67 14.65
N LEU A 89 -7.67 15.65 14.67
CA LEU A 89 -8.19 15.07 15.91
C LEU A 89 -7.10 14.40 16.75
N ALA A 90 -6.18 13.71 16.12
CA ALA A 90 -5.04 13.07 16.81
C ALA A 90 -4.10 14.13 17.43
N PHE A 91 -3.90 15.29 16.79
CA PHE A 91 -3.16 16.40 17.39
C PHE A 91 -3.93 17.02 18.58
N ILE A 92 -5.25 17.12 18.53
CA ILE A 92 -6.06 17.55 19.68
C ILE A 92 -5.94 16.53 20.81
N SER A 93 -6.04 15.23 20.51
CA SER A 93 -5.84 14.15 21.48
C SER A 93 -4.47 14.22 22.16
N ASN A 94 -3.41 14.61 21.42
CA ASN A 94 -2.08 14.76 21.99
C ASN A 94 -2.01 15.84 23.08
N VAL A 95 -2.82 16.90 23.00
CA VAL A 95 -2.85 17.98 24.02
C VAL A 95 -3.36 17.45 25.38
N SER A 96 -4.27 16.47 25.36
CA SER A 96 -4.82 15.81 26.56
C SER A 96 -4.22 14.44 26.83
N SER A 97 -3.09 14.12 26.19
CA SER A 97 -2.45 12.81 26.31
C SER A 97 -1.91 12.53 27.71
N ILE A 98 -2.04 11.30 28.16
CA ILE A 98 -1.45 10.83 29.44
C ILE A 98 0.10 10.79 29.36
N GLU A 99 0.66 10.62 28.13
CA GLU A 99 2.11 10.67 27.87
C GLU A 99 2.39 11.53 26.62
N PRO A 100 2.45 12.87 26.77
CA PRO A 100 2.59 13.79 25.65
C PRO A 100 3.82 13.58 24.78
N ALA A 101 4.95 13.16 25.38
CA ALA A 101 6.19 12.92 24.66
C ALA A 101 6.07 11.73 23.69
N THR A 102 5.49 10.63 24.15
CA THR A 102 5.22 9.43 23.34
C THR A 102 4.25 9.74 22.19
N SER A 103 3.15 10.45 22.51
CA SER A 103 2.17 10.88 21.51
C SER A 103 2.77 11.78 20.45
N ALA A 104 3.58 12.76 20.85
CA ALA A 104 4.23 13.69 19.92
C ALA A 104 5.20 12.96 18.97
N GLN A 105 5.99 12.03 19.46
CA GLN A 105 6.88 11.20 18.62
C GLN A 105 6.10 10.34 17.62
N TYR A 106 4.98 9.77 18.07
CA TYR A 106 4.13 8.96 17.21
C TYR A 106 3.50 9.79 16.08
N LEU A 107 2.98 10.98 16.42
CA LEU A 107 2.40 11.91 15.46
C LEU A 107 3.43 12.47 14.50
N ASP A 108 4.67 12.72 14.96
CA ASP A 108 5.77 13.20 14.11
C ASP A 108 6.06 12.25 12.93
N VAL A 109 5.93 10.96 13.16
CA VAL A 109 6.04 9.96 12.07
C VAL A 109 4.79 9.95 11.18
N LEU A 110 3.60 9.93 11.77
CA LEU A 110 2.34 9.80 11.02
C LEU A 110 2.08 10.93 10.02
N TRP A 111 2.30 12.20 10.43
CA TRP A 111 2.07 13.31 9.51
C TRP A 111 3.05 13.29 8.32
N LYS A 112 4.30 12.85 8.55
CA LYS A 112 5.31 12.69 7.49
C LYS A 112 4.92 11.60 6.49
N ILE A 113 4.38 10.48 6.99
CA ILE A 113 3.83 9.40 6.16
C ILE A 113 2.66 9.93 5.32
N GLY A 114 1.73 10.66 5.93
CA GLY A 114 0.61 11.26 5.21
C GLY A 114 1.04 12.24 4.14
N LEU A 115 2.00 13.12 4.44
CA LEU A 115 2.52 14.10 3.49
C LEU A 115 3.26 13.41 2.33
N SER A 116 4.05 12.38 2.60
CA SER A 116 4.74 11.61 1.55
C SER A 116 3.74 10.87 0.65
N SER A 117 2.68 10.31 1.22
CA SER A 117 1.59 9.65 0.50
C SER A 117 0.83 10.64 -0.39
N LEU A 118 0.51 11.83 0.12
CA LEU A 118 -0.12 12.91 -0.65
C LEU A 118 0.76 13.33 -1.83
N LEU A 119 2.06 13.52 -1.60
CA LEU A 119 3.02 13.89 -2.63
C LEU A 119 3.15 12.80 -3.70
N LEU A 120 3.19 11.52 -3.29
CA LEU A 120 3.19 10.39 -4.22
C LEU A 120 1.94 10.41 -5.12
N MET A 121 0.74 10.57 -4.54
CA MET A 121 -0.52 10.64 -5.29
C MET A 121 -0.51 11.77 -6.32
N ILE A 122 0.01 12.95 -5.96
CA ILE A 122 0.07 14.11 -6.86
C ILE A 122 1.06 13.85 -8.01
N LEU A 123 2.24 13.31 -7.73
CA LEU A 123 3.32 13.13 -8.70
C LEU A 123 3.13 11.94 -9.65
N LEU A 124 2.31 10.95 -9.30
CA LEU A 124 1.95 9.83 -10.16
C LEU A 124 0.87 10.22 -11.18
N ASP A 125 1.15 11.18 -12.05
CA ASP A 125 0.20 11.81 -12.96
C ASP A 125 0.05 11.12 -14.34
N THR A 126 0.75 10.01 -14.58
CA THR A 126 0.66 9.22 -15.82
C THR A 126 0.66 7.72 -15.53
N PRO A 127 0.07 6.88 -16.44
CA PRO A 127 0.12 5.43 -16.29
C PRO A 127 1.55 4.87 -16.15
N LYS A 128 2.51 5.45 -16.87
CA LYS A 128 3.92 5.03 -16.81
C LYS A 128 4.51 5.26 -15.42
N LYS A 129 4.18 6.38 -14.76
CA LYS A 129 4.66 6.68 -13.41
C LYS A 129 4.00 5.77 -12.37
N VAL A 130 2.70 5.46 -12.53
CA VAL A 130 1.99 4.48 -11.69
C VAL A 130 2.63 3.10 -11.82
N LEU A 131 2.94 2.64 -13.03
CA LEU A 131 3.63 1.38 -13.24
C LEU A 131 5.06 1.38 -12.70
N ALA A 132 5.77 2.51 -12.80
CA ALA A 132 7.12 2.66 -12.23
C ALA A 132 7.10 2.52 -10.70
N SER A 133 6.07 3.05 -10.00
CA SER A 133 5.95 2.87 -8.55
C SER A 133 5.86 1.40 -8.16
N PHE A 134 5.13 0.59 -8.90
CA PHE A 134 5.02 -0.85 -8.65
C PHE A 134 6.39 -1.55 -8.74
N TRP A 135 7.16 -1.23 -9.79
CA TRP A 135 8.49 -1.83 -9.95
C TRP A 135 9.45 -1.42 -8.84
N VAL A 136 9.47 -0.15 -8.46
CA VAL A 136 10.30 0.33 -7.34
C VAL A 136 9.96 -0.41 -6.06
N VAL A 137 8.67 -0.53 -5.75
CA VAL A 137 8.17 -1.19 -4.53
C VAL A 137 8.57 -2.65 -4.48
N ILE A 138 8.26 -3.42 -5.52
CA ILE A 138 8.55 -4.86 -5.48
C ILE A 138 10.05 -5.16 -5.54
N LEU A 139 10.84 -4.36 -6.26
CA LEU A 139 12.29 -4.54 -6.32
C LEU A 139 12.97 -4.20 -4.99
N ALA A 140 12.53 -3.13 -4.31
CA ALA A 140 13.04 -2.79 -2.99
C ALA A 140 12.71 -3.89 -1.96
N GLN A 141 11.46 -4.36 -1.94
CA GLN A 141 11.04 -5.42 -1.02
C GLN A 141 11.63 -6.78 -1.38
N SER A 142 11.88 -7.07 -2.66
CA SER A 142 12.47 -8.33 -3.09
C SER A 142 13.87 -8.58 -2.54
N TYR A 143 14.64 -7.52 -2.30
CA TYR A 143 15.95 -7.66 -1.67
C TYR A 143 15.82 -8.21 -0.25
N ASN A 144 14.89 -7.69 0.53
CA ASN A 144 14.62 -8.20 1.88
C ASN A 144 14.08 -9.63 1.85
N ALA A 145 13.12 -9.89 0.93
CA ALA A 145 12.61 -11.24 0.74
C ALA A 145 13.74 -12.22 0.37
N TYR A 146 14.64 -11.83 -0.52
CA TYR A 146 15.82 -12.63 -0.85
C TYR A 146 16.72 -12.90 0.37
N GLN A 147 17.02 -11.89 1.19
CA GLN A 147 17.87 -12.05 2.38
C GLN A 147 17.26 -13.02 3.40
N ILE A 148 15.96 -12.94 3.62
CA ILE A 148 15.23 -13.83 4.53
C ILE A 148 15.25 -15.27 4.01
N ASN A 149 14.91 -15.46 2.73
CA ASN A 149 14.95 -16.77 2.09
C ASN A 149 16.36 -17.36 2.09
N LYS A 150 17.37 -16.53 1.76
CA LYS A 150 18.78 -16.94 1.76
C LYS A 150 19.20 -17.45 3.14
N SER A 151 18.89 -16.68 4.20
CA SER A 151 19.23 -17.10 5.57
C SER A 151 18.58 -18.43 5.95
N TYR A 152 17.33 -18.63 5.55
CA TYR A 152 16.64 -19.90 5.81
C TYR A 152 17.32 -21.09 5.10
N PHE A 153 17.68 -20.95 3.82
CA PHE A 153 18.34 -22.02 3.07
C PHE A 153 19.79 -22.27 3.50
N GLU A 154 20.47 -21.26 4.04
CA GLU A 154 21.86 -21.43 4.53
C GLU A 154 21.90 -21.99 5.95
N ASP A 155 20.98 -21.58 6.83
CA ASP A 155 21.04 -21.89 8.26
C ASP A 155 20.04 -22.99 8.67
N GLY A 156 19.05 -23.32 7.82
CA GLY A 156 17.97 -24.24 8.14
C GLY A 156 16.87 -23.63 9.03
N TYR A 157 16.96 -22.34 9.38
CA TYR A 157 15.94 -21.62 10.17
C TYR A 157 15.90 -20.14 9.80
N CYS A 158 14.80 -19.45 10.16
CA CYS A 158 14.66 -18.02 9.92
C CYS A 158 15.29 -17.22 11.06
N ARG A 159 16.47 -16.66 10.85
CA ARG A 159 17.15 -15.78 11.84
C ARG A 159 16.33 -14.57 12.25
N PHE A 160 15.45 -14.13 11.39
CA PHE A 160 14.73 -12.88 11.52
C PHE A 160 13.55 -12.95 12.49
N VAL A 161 13.07 -14.15 12.79
CA VAL A 161 12.11 -14.41 13.85
C VAL A 161 12.78 -14.30 15.22
N MET A 162 14.05 -14.74 15.33
CA MET A 162 14.81 -14.79 16.57
C MET A 162 15.49 -13.46 16.94
N GLY A 163 15.72 -12.57 16.00
CA GLY A 163 16.56 -11.37 16.20
C GLY A 163 15.93 -10.12 15.61
N GLN A 164 15.04 -9.45 16.28
CA GLN A 164 14.56 -8.08 16.03
C GLN A 164 14.90 -7.49 14.63
N TRP A 165 14.74 -8.30 13.59
CA TRP A 165 14.97 -7.89 12.21
C TRP A 165 13.75 -7.19 11.64
N GLY A 166 14.00 -6.25 10.73
CA GLY A 166 13.00 -5.65 9.89
C GLY A 166 12.33 -4.44 10.53
N TYR A 167 11.16 -4.16 10.05
CA TYR A 167 10.41 -2.96 10.39
C TYR A 167 10.02 -2.97 11.87
N GLN A 168 10.55 -2.01 12.64
CA GLN A 168 10.30 -1.85 14.09
C GLN A 168 10.63 -3.07 14.96
N GLY A 169 11.35 -4.05 14.43
CA GLY A 169 11.71 -5.26 15.18
C GLY A 169 10.56 -6.23 15.46
N ASP A 170 9.43 -6.09 14.78
CA ASP A 170 8.23 -6.92 14.93
C ASP A 170 7.96 -7.73 13.66
N ASN A 171 7.95 -9.06 13.79
CA ASN A 171 7.69 -10.00 12.69
C ASN A 171 6.27 -9.87 12.13
N ASN A 172 5.26 -9.55 12.95
CA ASN A 172 3.88 -9.40 12.51
C ASN A 172 3.71 -8.14 11.65
N ILE A 173 4.28 -7.00 12.08
CA ILE A 173 4.27 -5.75 11.31
C ILE A 173 4.99 -5.95 9.98
N TYR A 174 6.15 -6.62 10.01
CA TYR A 174 6.93 -6.86 8.80
C TYR A 174 6.25 -7.83 7.82
N SER A 175 5.58 -8.86 8.34
CA SER A 175 4.77 -9.77 7.54
C SER A 175 3.56 -9.06 6.93
N ASN A 176 2.91 -8.15 7.67
CA ASN A 176 1.80 -7.35 7.18
C ASN A 176 2.23 -6.40 6.04
N LEU A 177 3.43 -5.79 6.13
CA LEU A 177 4.04 -5.05 5.03
C LEU A 177 4.22 -5.95 3.80
N THR A 178 4.82 -7.11 3.98
CA THR A 178 5.16 -8.01 2.87
C THR A 178 3.90 -8.55 2.19
N VAL A 179 2.89 -8.99 2.96
CA VAL A 179 1.66 -9.54 2.38
C VAL A 179 0.87 -8.46 1.62
N SER A 180 0.89 -7.22 2.06
CA SER A 180 0.23 -6.12 1.34
C SER A 180 0.90 -5.81 0.00
N ILE A 181 2.23 -5.92 -0.10
CA ILE A 181 3.01 -5.70 -1.32
C ILE A 181 2.97 -6.93 -2.26
N LEU A 182 2.81 -8.13 -1.73
CA LEU A 182 2.72 -9.37 -2.51
C LEU A 182 1.70 -9.25 -3.66
N PHE A 183 0.57 -8.57 -3.43
CA PHE A 183 -0.46 -8.40 -4.44
C PHE A 183 -0.06 -7.47 -5.60
N ILE A 184 0.92 -6.58 -5.40
CA ILE A 184 1.55 -5.84 -6.49
C ILE A 184 2.34 -6.80 -7.37
N SER A 185 3.15 -7.67 -6.77
CA SER A 185 3.96 -8.68 -7.48
C SER A 185 3.08 -9.66 -8.26
N LEU A 186 2.03 -10.21 -7.64
CA LEU A 186 1.05 -11.09 -8.28
C LEU A 186 0.34 -10.41 -9.47
N SER A 187 -0.08 -9.15 -9.29
CA SER A 187 -0.75 -8.40 -10.35
C SER A 187 0.19 -8.06 -11.51
N LEU A 188 1.45 -7.73 -11.26
CA LEU A 188 2.46 -7.56 -12.30
C LEU A 188 2.76 -8.88 -13.02
N ALA A 189 2.86 -10.00 -12.31
CA ALA A 189 3.06 -11.32 -12.90
C ALA A 189 1.91 -11.70 -13.86
N LEU A 190 0.70 -11.25 -13.58
CA LEU A 190 -0.47 -11.52 -14.42
C LEU A 190 -0.59 -10.55 -15.59
N PHE A 191 -0.42 -9.25 -15.35
CA PHE A 191 -0.80 -8.18 -16.29
C PHE A 191 0.38 -7.53 -17.02
N ALA A 192 1.63 -7.69 -16.62
CA ALA A 192 2.76 -7.09 -17.32
C ALA A 192 2.80 -7.53 -18.80
N GLN A 193 3.26 -6.64 -19.68
CA GLN A 193 3.23 -6.90 -21.13
C GLN A 193 4.30 -7.90 -21.58
N LYS A 194 5.54 -7.73 -21.06
CA LYS A 194 6.69 -8.56 -21.43
C LYS A 194 6.74 -9.83 -20.58
N LEU A 195 7.02 -10.98 -21.19
CA LEU A 195 7.10 -12.26 -20.50
C LEU A 195 8.14 -12.25 -19.37
N TRP A 196 9.31 -11.67 -19.61
CA TRP A 196 10.36 -11.61 -18.58
C TRP A 196 9.96 -10.73 -17.37
N HIS A 197 9.14 -9.66 -17.59
CA HIS A 197 8.56 -8.89 -16.48
C HIS A 197 7.61 -9.75 -15.64
N ARG A 198 6.82 -10.59 -16.32
CA ARG A 198 5.89 -11.50 -15.63
C ARG A 198 6.65 -12.56 -14.83
N ALA A 199 7.68 -13.15 -15.44
CA ALA A 199 8.53 -14.14 -14.78
C ALA A 199 9.25 -13.56 -13.56
N LEU A 200 9.85 -12.37 -13.70
CA LEU A 200 10.51 -11.66 -12.60
C LEU A 200 9.52 -11.34 -11.47
N ALA A 201 8.37 -10.76 -11.79
CA ALA A 201 7.36 -10.44 -10.78
C ALA A 201 6.79 -11.70 -10.10
N GLY A 202 6.60 -12.79 -10.84
CA GLY A 202 6.20 -14.09 -10.30
C GLY A 202 7.25 -14.69 -9.37
N PHE A 203 8.52 -14.61 -9.73
CA PHE A 203 9.61 -15.04 -8.86
C PHE A 203 9.70 -14.22 -7.57
N ILE A 204 9.56 -12.89 -7.68
CA ILE A 204 9.47 -12.00 -6.51
C ILE A 204 8.27 -12.37 -5.63
N ALA A 205 7.11 -12.64 -6.23
CA ALA A 205 5.92 -13.06 -5.49
C ALA A 205 6.14 -14.36 -4.71
N LEU A 206 6.86 -15.34 -5.28
CA LEU A 206 7.23 -16.57 -4.57
C LEU A 206 8.16 -16.31 -3.39
N LEU A 207 9.18 -15.47 -3.56
CA LEU A 207 10.07 -15.08 -2.45
C LEU A 207 9.32 -14.36 -1.33
N GLN A 208 8.39 -13.46 -1.68
CA GLN A 208 7.56 -12.73 -0.71
C GLN A 208 6.57 -13.65 0.01
N ALA A 209 5.91 -14.56 -0.71
CA ALA A 209 5.01 -15.53 -0.11
C ALA A 209 5.74 -16.45 0.87
N HIS A 210 6.91 -16.97 0.48
CA HIS A 210 7.73 -17.80 1.36
C HIS A 210 8.27 -17.00 2.56
N GLN A 211 8.66 -15.73 2.36
CA GLN A 211 9.01 -14.82 3.47
C GLN A 211 7.89 -14.73 4.51
N VAL A 212 6.62 -14.52 4.08
CA VAL A 212 5.47 -14.43 5.00
C VAL A 212 5.32 -15.71 5.82
N MET A 213 5.55 -16.86 5.19
CA MET A 213 5.53 -18.16 5.89
C MET A 213 6.67 -18.26 6.91
N LEU A 214 7.90 -17.90 6.51
CA LEU A 214 9.09 -17.97 7.37
C LEU A 214 9.06 -17.00 8.56
N MET A 215 8.28 -15.93 8.49
CA MET A 215 8.14 -14.94 9.57
C MET A 215 7.14 -15.37 10.65
N GLU A 216 6.49 -16.53 10.53
CA GLU A 216 5.62 -17.15 11.54
C GLU A 216 4.50 -16.22 12.04
N SER A 217 3.96 -15.38 11.15
CA SER A 217 2.86 -14.47 11.46
C SER A 217 1.52 -15.05 11.01
N ARG A 218 0.81 -15.73 11.89
CA ARG A 218 -0.52 -16.35 11.62
C ARG A 218 -1.51 -15.32 11.07
N GLY A 219 -1.55 -14.12 11.67
CA GLY A 219 -2.44 -13.03 11.24
C GLY A 219 -2.16 -12.57 9.82
N ALA A 220 -0.89 -12.45 9.43
CA ALA A 220 -0.51 -12.07 8.06
C ALA A 220 -0.78 -13.22 7.07
N MET A 221 -0.56 -14.48 7.45
CA MET A 221 -0.89 -15.64 6.61
C MET A 221 -2.40 -15.70 6.33
N LEU A 222 -3.23 -15.56 7.36
CA LEU A 222 -4.70 -15.55 7.22
C LEU A 222 -5.16 -14.38 6.34
N ALA A 223 -4.64 -13.17 6.58
CA ALA A 223 -4.92 -11.99 5.77
C ALA A 223 -4.53 -12.20 4.31
N GLY A 224 -3.37 -12.81 4.06
CA GLY A 224 -2.89 -13.16 2.73
C GLY A 224 -3.79 -14.13 2.00
N ILE A 225 -4.25 -15.19 2.67
CA ILE A 225 -5.17 -16.20 2.11
C ILE A 225 -6.51 -15.57 1.72
N LEU A 226 -7.11 -14.77 2.62
CA LEU A 226 -8.38 -14.11 2.35
C LEU A 226 -8.27 -13.10 1.19
N ALA A 227 -7.21 -12.31 1.17
CA ALA A 227 -6.96 -11.38 0.08
C ALA A 227 -6.63 -12.11 -1.25
N LEU A 228 -5.95 -13.26 -1.20
CA LEU A 228 -5.69 -14.11 -2.36
C LEU A 228 -7.01 -14.69 -2.94
N GLY A 229 -7.95 -15.05 -2.07
CA GLY A 229 -9.29 -15.46 -2.48
C GLY A 229 -10.00 -14.36 -3.27
N LEU A 230 -9.99 -13.11 -2.78
CA LEU A 230 -10.56 -11.97 -3.49
C LEU A 230 -9.80 -11.68 -4.80
N TRP A 231 -8.46 -11.71 -4.78
CA TRP A 231 -7.64 -11.54 -5.97
C TRP A 231 -7.97 -12.59 -7.03
N PHE A 232 -8.05 -13.87 -6.62
CA PHE A 232 -8.42 -14.97 -7.49
C PHE A 232 -9.84 -14.81 -8.05
N PHE A 233 -10.78 -14.28 -7.27
CA PHE A 233 -12.15 -14.05 -7.74
C PHE A 233 -12.21 -13.11 -8.94
N PHE A 234 -11.40 -12.06 -8.97
CA PHE A 234 -11.43 -11.02 -10.01
C PHE A 234 -10.51 -11.27 -11.21
N ILE A 235 -9.52 -12.15 -11.12
CA ILE A 235 -8.63 -12.40 -12.27
C ILE A 235 -9.36 -13.06 -13.43
N PRO A 236 -8.88 -12.87 -14.69
CA PRO A 236 -9.45 -13.54 -15.85
C PRO A 236 -9.39 -15.08 -15.75
N LYS A 237 -10.51 -15.77 -15.95
CA LYS A 237 -10.62 -17.25 -15.86
C LYS A 237 -10.27 -17.93 -17.20
N ASN A 238 -9.09 -17.67 -17.73
CA ASN A 238 -8.58 -18.39 -18.89
C ASN A 238 -7.54 -19.43 -18.49
N SER A 239 -7.30 -20.43 -19.34
CA SER A 239 -6.39 -21.56 -19.06
C SER A 239 -4.99 -21.12 -18.64
N LYS A 240 -4.43 -20.06 -19.25
CA LYS A 240 -3.09 -19.56 -18.93
C LYS A 240 -3.02 -18.94 -17.52
N THR A 241 -4.06 -18.19 -17.13
CA THR A 241 -4.16 -17.59 -15.80
C THR A 241 -4.37 -18.67 -14.74
N LEU A 242 -5.28 -19.62 -14.98
CA LEU A 242 -5.54 -20.71 -14.05
C LEU A 242 -4.30 -21.62 -13.88
N LEU A 243 -3.60 -21.92 -14.97
CA LEU A 243 -2.34 -22.68 -14.91
C LEU A 243 -1.28 -21.91 -14.12
N GLY A 244 -1.12 -20.61 -14.36
CA GLY A 244 -0.18 -19.77 -13.60
C GLY A 244 -0.52 -19.71 -12.12
N ALA A 245 -1.79 -19.56 -11.75
CA ALA A 245 -2.24 -19.61 -10.36
C ALA A 245 -1.99 -20.99 -9.72
N ALA A 246 -2.28 -22.09 -10.44
CA ALA A 246 -2.02 -23.45 -9.96
C ALA A 246 -0.52 -23.69 -9.72
N VAL A 247 0.33 -23.25 -10.64
CA VAL A 247 1.80 -23.36 -10.47
C VAL A 247 2.26 -22.58 -9.24
N LEU A 248 1.79 -21.35 -9.05
CA LEU A 248 2.14 -20.55 -7.86
C LEU A 248 1.67 -21.20 -6.55
N LEU A 249 0.47 -21.77 -6.54
CA LEU A 249 -0.07 -22.49 -5.36
C LEU A 249 0.75 -23.76 -5.06
N ILE A 250 1.07 -24.56 -6.08
CA ILE A 250 1.86 -25.79 -5.92
C ILE A 250 3.27 -25.45 -5.42
N LEU A 251 3.91 -24.43 -6.02
CA LEU A 251 5.25 -24.02 -5.58
C LEU A 251 5.22 -23.40 -4.17
N GLY A 252 4.19 -22.62 -3.85
CA GLY A 252 3.98 -22.10 -2.49
C GLY A 252 3.79 -23.21 -1.48
N ALA A 253 2.96 -24.20 -1.77
CA ALA A 253 2.74 -25.37 -0.91
C ALA A 253 4.02 -26.23 -0.77
N ALA A 254 4.80 -26.40 -1.82
CA ALA A 254 6.07 -27.12 -1.78
C ALA A 254 7.16 -26.42 -0.95
N LEU A 255 7.09 -25.08 -0.88
CA LEU A 255 8.00 -24.29 -0.04
C LEU A 255 7.53 -24.24 1.43
N ALA A 256 6.25 -24.51 1.70
CA ALA A 256 5.71 -24.59 3.06
C ALA A 256 6.30 -25.83 3.75
N GLY A 257 7.27 -25.63 4.64
CA GLY A 257 7.82 -26.69 5.48
C GLY A 257 6.82 -27.17 6.53
N PRO A 258 7.09 -28.32 7.20
CA PRO A 258 6.22 -28.85 8.26
C PRO A 258 5.96 -27.87 9.40
N SER A 259 6.95 -27.04 9.76
CA SER A 259 6.83 -26.00 10.79
C SER A 259 5.80 -24.93 10.42
N VAL A 260 5.76 -24.48 9.18
CA VAL A 260 4.79 -23.52 8.67
C VAL A 260 3.37 -24.09 8.73
N VAL A 261 3.22 -25.35 8.31
CA VAL A 261 1.91 -26.03 8.37
C VAL A 261 1.46 -26.19 9.80
N GLN A 262 2.34 -26.58 10.70
CA GLN A 262 2.04 -26.75 12.12
C GLN A 262 1.67 -25.40 12.77
N GLU A 263 2.41 -24.34 12.51
CA GLU A 263 2.13 -22.97 12.97
C GLU A 263 0.77 -22.47 12.45
N PHE A 264 0.45 -22.70 11.19
CA PHE A 264 -0.84 -22.33 10.62
C PHE A 264 -1.99 -23.15 11.24
N MET A 265 -1.82 -24.44 11.40
CA MET A 265 -2.83 -25.33 12.00
C MET A 265 -3.10 -25.00 13.46
N SER A 266 -2.10 -24.52 14.20
CA SER A 266 -2.29 -24.07 15.59
C SER A 266 -3.25 -22.87 15.72
N SER A 267 -3.53 -22.15 14.62
CA SER A 267 -4.55 -21.09 14.61
C SER A 267 -5.99 -21.60 14.70
N PHE A 268 -6.22 -22.89 14.51
CA PHE A 268 -7.55 -23.54 14.52
C PHE A 268 -7.77 -24.47 15.71
N VAL A 269 -6.87 -24.43 16.69
CA VAL A 269 -6.95 -25.24 17.91
C VAL A 269 -7.93 -24.60 18.90
N SER A 270 -8.56 -25.38 19.75
CA SER A 270 -9.55 -24.94 20.74
C SER A 270 -8.95 -24.01 21.82
N GLU A 271 -9.79 -23.15 22.42
CA GLU A 271 -9.36 -22.17 23.44
C GLU A 271 -8.55 -22.77 24.61
N SER A 272 -8.81 -24.04 24.99
CA SER A 272 -8.08 -24.75 26.05
C SER A 272 -6.63 -25.09 25.68
N GLU A 273 -6.26 -25.00 24.39
CA GLU A 273 -4.93 -25.34 23.86
C GLU A 273 -4.27 -24.12 23.18
N LEU A 274 -4.87 -22.91 23.31
CA LEU A 274 -4.27 -21.68 22.80
C LEU A 274 -2.91 -21.45 23.46
N ASP A 275 -1.91 -21.14 22.64
CA ASP A 275 -0.62 -20.72 23.17
C ASP A 275 -0.77 -19.37 23.91
N GLY A 276 0.13 -19.08 24.86
CA GLY A 276 0.07 -17.86 25.67
C GLY A 276 0.06 -16.56 24.87
N SER A 277 0.47 -16.59 23.59
CA SER A 277 0.44 -15.44 22.68
C SER A 277 -0.97 -15.11 22.18
N ALA A 278 -1.79 -16.11 21.90
CA ALA A 278 -3.16 -15.90 21.44
C ALA A 278 -4.07 -15.49 22.61
N SER A 279 -3.96 -16.15 23.77
CA SER A 279 -4.71 -15.79 24.99
C SER A 279 -4.43 -14.36 25.42
N SER A 280 -3.17 -13.93 25.46
CA SER A 280 -2.81 -12.55 25.83
C SER A 280 -3.39 -11.50 24.90
N ARG A 281 -3.65 -11.79 23.61
CA ARG A 281 -4.28 -10.84 22.68
C ARG A 281 -5.73 -10.55 23.01
N TYR A 282 -6.51 -11.57 23.43
CA TYR A 282 -7.90 -11.34 23.84
C TYR A 282 -7.98 -10.42 25.06
N GLU A 283 -7.09 -10.61 26.03
CA GLU A 283 -7.00 -9.72 27.20
C GLU A 283 -6.63 -8.30 26.79
N LEU A 284 -5.62 -8.12 25.92
CA LEU A 284 -5.22 -6.81 25.38
C LEU A 284 -6.35 -6.14 24.61
N TRP A 285 -7.12 -6.90 23.82
CA TRP A 285 -8.25 -6.36 23.06
C TRP A 285 -9.41 -5.96 23.96
N SER A 286 -9.70 -6.74 25.02
CA SER A 286 -10.68 -6.36 26.03
C SER A 286 -10.29 -5.05 26.71
N ALA A 287 -9.06 -4.97 27.21
CA ALA A 287 -8.53 -3.73 27.80
C ALA A 287 -8.59 -2.55 26.82
N GLY A 288 -8.20 -2.75 25.56
CA GLY A 288 -8.28 -1.73 24.51
C GLY A 288 -9.70 -1.23 24.23
N MET A 289 -10.68 -2.14 24.25
CA MET A 289 -12.10 -1.78 24.10
C MET A 289 -12.59 -0.96 25.30
N GLU A 290 -12.27 -1.39 26.53
CA GLU A 290 -12.65 -0.68 27.75
C GLU A 290 -12.02 0.72 27.80
N ILE A 291 -10.72 0.87 27.45
CA ILE A 291 -10.04 2.15 27.34
C ILE A 291 -10.77 3.06 26.32
N THR A 292 -11.16 2.49 25.16
CA THR A 292 -11.89 3.24 24.11
C THR A 292 -13.24 3.73 24.63
N LEU A 293 -13.98 2.86 25.31
CA LEU A 293 -15.31 3.21 25.85
C LEU A 293 -15.24 4.21 27.02
N ALA A 294 -14.18 4.16 27.80
CA ALA A 294 -13.93 5.13 28.86
C ALA A 294 -13.51 6.51 28.33
N ASN A 295 -12.90 6.57 27.13
CA ASN A 295 -12.38 7.81 26.53
C ASN A 295 -12.83 7.98 25.07
N PRO A 296 -14.15 8.00 24.76
CA PRO A 296 -14.63 7.84 23.39
C PRO A 296 -14.38 9.06 22.49
N ALA A 297 -14.24 10.26 23.04
CA ALA A 297 -14.15 11.49 22.26
C ALA A 297 -12.74 11.73 21.69
N LEU A 298 -11.72 11.71 22.52
CA LEU A 298 -10.35 12.06 22.17
C LEU A 298 -9.34 10.93 22.45
N GLY A 299 -9.77 9.86 23.11
CA GLY A 299 -8.83 8.81 23.55
C GLY A 299 -7.90 9.28 24.66
N VAL A 300 -6.83 8.51 24.88
CA VAL A 300 -5.85 8.74 25.97
C VAL A 300 -4.51 9.32 25.46
N GLY A 301 -4.45 9.67 24.21
CA GLY A 301 -3.26 10.12 23.49
C GLY A 301 -2.78 9.08 22.48
N PRO A 302 -2.35 9.50 21.27
CA PRO A 302 -1.84 8.59 20.24
C PRO A 302 -0.75 7.67 20.77
N ASN A 303 -0.90 6.35 20.59
CA ASN A 303 0.01 5.30 21.05
C ASN A 303 0.19 5.22 22.58
N CYS A 304 -0.71 5.79 23.39
CA CYS A 304 -0.61 5.80 24.84
C CYS A 304 -1.51 4.77 25.53
N ALA A 305 -2.41 4.09 24.83
CA ALA A 305 -3.30 3.08 25.41
C ALA A 305 -2.52 1.98 26.17
N ARG A 306 -1.33 1.62 25.70
CA ARG A 306 -0.45 0.62 26.32
C ARG A 306 -0.13 0.89 27.79
N TYR A 307 -0.04 2.15 28.20
CA TYR A 307 0.25 2.52 29.61
C TYR A 307 -0.92 2.25 30.56
N LEU A 308 -2.14 2.16 30.02
CA LEU A 308 -3.33 1.83 30.80
C LEU A 308 -3.66 0.33 30.81
N VAL A 309 -3.07 -0.47 29.92
CA VAL A 309 -3.29 -1.91 29.85
C VAL A 309 -3.11 -2.59 31.21
N PRO A 310 -2.04 -2.36 32.00
CA PRO A 310 -1.88 -2.99 33.31
C PRO A 310 -3.06 -2.72 34.24
N ILE A 311 -3.58 -1.48 34.25
CA ILE A 311 -4.69 -1.08 35.12
C ILE A 311 -5.95 -1.85 34.76
N TYR A 312 -6.29 -1.99 33.47
CA TYR A 312 -7.48 -2.70 33.00
C TYR A 312 -7.34 -4.23 33.14
N LEU A 313 -6.10 -4.75 33.18
CA LEU A 313 -5.83 -6.15 33.50
C LEU A 313 -5.77 -6.44 34.99
N GLY A 314 -5.94 -5.41 35.84
CA GLY A 314 -5.90 -5.56 37.30
C GLY A 314 -4.54 -5.93 37.85
N THR A 315 -3.46 -5.55 37.17
CA THR A 315 -2.07 -5.83 37.55
C THR A 315 -1.26 -4.55 37.66
N ASN A 316 -0.25 -4.56 38.54
CA ASN A 316 0.74 -3.48 38.63
C ASN A 316 2.08 -3.85 37.96
N ASP A 317 2.12 -4.93 37.20
CA ASP A 317 3.34 -5.37 36.52
C ASP A 317 3.58 -4.53 35.27
N ILE A 318 4.63 -3.71 35.28
CA ILE A 318 5.10 -2.89 34.16
C ILE A 318 5.38 -3.73 32.90
N ASN A 319 5.73 -5.01 33.04
CA ASN A 319 5.93 -5.89 31.90
C ASN A 319 4.66 -6.14 31.10
N THR A 320 3.49 -5.75 31.62
CA THR A 320 2.20 -5.79 30.90
C THR A 320 1.88 -4.51 30.11
N GLU A 321 2.73 -3.48 30.13
CA GLU A 321 2.64 -2.31 29.26
C GLU A 321 2.95 -2.71 27.79
N LYS A 322 1.99 -3.32 27.16
CA LYS A 322 2.11 -3.84 25.79
C LYS A 322 1.19 -3.09 24.83
N SER A 323 1.64 -2.99 23.59
CA SER A 323 0.76 -2.59 22.48
C SER A 323 -0.47 -3.50 22.45
N LEU A 324 -1.61 -2.96 22.03
CA LEU A 324 -2.85 -3.73 21.86
C LEU A 324 -2.77 -4.76 20.73
N HIS A 325 -1.72 -4.74 19.93
CA HIS A 325 -1.55 -5.59 18.74
C HIS A 325 -2.77 -5.62 17.81
N ASN A 326 -3.51 -4.54 17.78
CA ASN A 326 -4.67 -4.33 16.91
C ASN A 326 -4.73 -2.85 16.54
N LEU A 327 -4.47 -2.56 15.25
CA LEU A 327 -4.45 -1.20 14.73
C LEU A 327 -5.73 -0.42 15.07
N PHE A 328 -6.88 -1.06 14.98
CA PHE A 328 -8.17 -0.39 15.16
C PHE A 328 -8.38 0.05 16.59
N LEU A 329 -8.02 -0.82 17.53
CA LEU A 329 -8.06 -0.50 18.96
C LEU A 329 -6.98 0.52 19.35
N GLU A 330 -5.77 0.42 18.79
CA GLU A 330 -4.71 1.41 19.01
C GLU A 330 -5.17 2.83 18.63
N ILE A 331 -5.83 2.98 17.47
CA ILE A 331 -6.32 4.28 17.01
C ILE A 331 -7.54 4.73 17.81
N SER A 332 -8.50 3.86 18.09
CA SER A 332 -9.72 4.24 18.81
C SER A 332 -9.44 4.54 20.29
N ALA A 333 -8.63 3.74 20.96
CA ALA A 333 -8.24 4.00 22.35
C ALA A 333 -7.30 5.21 22.46
N GLY A 334 -6.35 5.37 21.52
CA GLY A 334 -5.41 6.47 21.54
C GLY A 334 -5.99 7.81 21.13
N CYS A 335 -6.80 7.86 20.06
CA CYS A 335 -7.25 9.10 19.43
C CYS A 335 -8.77 9.34 19.52
N GLY A 336 -9.54 8.38 20.07
CA GLY A 336 -11.00 8.43 20.16
C GLY A 336 -11.72 7.93 18.91
N ILE A 337 -13.02 7.67 19.06
CA ILE A 337 -13.88 7.11 18.00
C ILE A 337 -14.00 8.05 16.78
N PRO A 338 -14.14 9.39 16.92
CA PRO A 338 -14.20 10.26 15.75
C PRO A 338 -12.93 10.20 14.88
N ALA A 339 -11.76 10.22 15.52
CA ALA A 339 -10.48 10.08 14.80
C ALA A 339 -10.37 8.71 14.12
N PHE A 340 -10.79 7.64 14.78
CA PHE A 340 -10.85 6.30 14.24
C PHE A 340 -11.73 6.19 12.99
N ILE A 341 -12.90 6.82 12.99
CA ILE A 341 -13.80 6.85 11.83
C ILE A 341 -13.10 7.52 10.63
N PHE A 342 -12.48 8.69 10.83
CA PHE A 342 -11.76 9.37 9.75
C PHE A 342 -10.51 8.57 9.27
N TYR A 343 -9.83 7.89 10.19
CA TYR A 343 -8.74 6.99 9.83
C TYR A 343 -9.21 5.85 8.94
N LEU A 344 -10.33 5.20 9.29
CA LEU A 344 -10.93 4.17 8.46
C LEU A 344 -11.38 4.71 7.09
N MET A 345 -12.01 5.88 7.06
CA MET A 345 -12.46 6.50 5.80
C MET A 345 -11.29 6.74 4.83
N PHE A 346 -10.11 7.06 5.32
CA PHE A 346 -8.91 7.22 4.47
C PHE A 346 -8.63 5.98 3.63
N PHE A 347 -8.79 4.78 4.18
CA PHE A 347 -8.57 3.50 3.48
C PHE A 347 -9.82 3.00 2.75
N LEU A 348 -10.98 3.07 3.40
CA LEU A 348 -12.20 2.46 2.90
C LEU A 348 -12.78 3.22 1.71
N VAL A 349 -12.75 4.55 1.71
CA VAL A 349 -13.32 5.35 0.62
C VAL A 349 -12.70 5.02 -0.74
N PRO A 350 -11.36 5.05 -0.92
CA PRO A 350 -10.76 4.63 -2.18
C PRO A 350 -10.87 3.13 -2.42
N GLY A 351 -10.81 2.30 -1.38
CA GLY A 351 -10.97 0.85 -1.50
C GLY A 351 -12.34 0.45 -2.05
N ILE A 352 -13.41 1.01 -1.50
CA ILE A 352 -14.79 0.79 -1.96
C ILE A 352 -14.98 1.31 -3.39
N ALA A 353 -14.48 2.50 -3.70
CA ALA A 353 -14.58 3.04 -5.06
C ALA A 353 -13.88 2.16 -6.09
N VAL A 354 -12.69 1.66 -5.78
CA VAL A 354 -11.95 0.71 -6.64
C VAL A 354 -12.68 -0.62 -6.73
N PHE A 355 -13.21 -1.14 -5.62
CA PHE A 355 -14.00 -2.38 -5.59
C PHE A 355 -15.20 -2.32 -6.54
N TRP A 356 -16.00 -1.23 -6.49
CA TRP A 356 -17.13 -1.05 -7.38
C TRP A 356 -16.72 -0.95 -8.86
N GLN A 357 -15.60 -0.26 -9.16
CA GLN A 357 -15.06 -0.20 -10.51
C GLN A 357 -14.64 -1.58 -11.04
N ILE A 358 -14.00 -2.37 -10.21
CA ILE A 358 -13.61 -3.75 -10.55
C ILE A 358 -14.86 -4.61 -10.74
N LEU A 359 -15.80 -4.57 -9.81
CA LEU A 359 -16.98 -5.44 -9.80
C LEU A 359 -17.83 -5.26 -11.08
N PHE A 360 -18.08 -4.02 -11.49
CA PHE A 360 -19.00 -3.73 -12.61
C PHE A 360 -18.30 -3.47 -13.94
N ASN A 361 -17.05 -3.04 -13.93
CA ASN A 361 -16.40 -2.56 -15.15
C ASN A 361 -15.06 -3.25 -15.47
N PHE A 362 -14.62 -4.26 -14.74
CA PHE A 362 -13.26 -4.81 -14.85
C PHE A 362 -12.81 -5.06 -16.29
N ARG A 363 -13.64 -5.75 -17.09
CA ARG A 363 -13.32 -6.08 -18.49
C ARG A 363 -13.24 -4.87 -19.43
N LYS A 364 -13.87 -3.75 -19.06
CA LYS A 364 -13.88 -2.49 -19.82
C LYS A 364 -12.71 -1.57 -19.45
N LEU A 365 -12.10 -1.81 -18.30
CA LEU A 365 -10.96 -1.01 -17.82
C LEU A 365 -9.72 -1.27 -18.69
N PRO A 366 -8.90 -0.25 -18.96
CA PRO A 366 -7.57 -0.45 -19.54
C PRO A 366 -6.71 -1.39 -18.68
N ARG A 367 -5.87 -2.20 -19.31
CA ARG A 367 -5.07 -3.24 -18.63
C ARG A 367 -4.23 -2.70 -17.46
N TRP A 368 -3.67 -1.50 -17.58
CA TRP A 368 -2.90 -0.88 -16.51
C TRP A 368 -3.78 -0.50 -15.31
N VAL A 369 -5.05 -0.10 -15.54
CA VAL A 369 -6.03 0.18 -14.49
C VAL A 369 -6.46 -1.11 -13.81
N GLN A 370 -6.80 -2.17 -14.59
CA GLN A 370 -7.12 -3.49 -14.05
C GLN A 370 -6.06 -3.97 -13.07
N MET A 371 -4.79 -3.91 -13.49
CA MET A 371 -3.65 -4.31 -12.70
C MET A 371 -3.52 -3.46 -11.43
N THR A 372 -3.58 -2.14 -11.57
CA THR A 372 -3.39 -1.22 -10.43
C THR A 372 -4.52 -1.35 -9.41
N TYR A 373 -5.76 -1.39 -9.89
CA TYR A 373 -6.90 -1.50 -8.99
C TYR A 373 -6.93 -2.83 -8.25
N LEU A 374 -6.67 -3.93 -8.95
CA LEU A 374 -6.64 -5.24 -8.32
C LEU A 374 -5.51 -5.34 -7.29
N ALA A 375 -4.30 -4.88 -7.62
CA ALA A 375 -3.18 -4.86 -6.70
C ALA A 375 -3.46 -4.03 -5.44
N CYS A 376 -3.94 -2.81 -5.62
CA CYS A 376 -4.22 -1.90 -4.49
C CYS A 376 -5.39 -2.41 -3.64
N LEU A 377 -6.49 -2.89 -4.24
CA LEU A 377 -7.64 -3.40 -3.50
C LEU A 377 -7.25 -4.58 -2.62
N THR A 378 -6.58 -5.58 -3.20
CA THR A 378 -6.22 -6.80 -2.48
C THR A 378 -5.07 -6.57 -1.50
N GLY A 379 -4.12 -5.70 -1.84
CA GLY A 379 -3.06 -5.28 -0.91
C GLY A 379 -3.61 -4.50 0.30
N LEU A 380 -4.58 -3.60 0.09
CA LEU A 380 -5.25 -2.88 1.18
C LEU A 380 -6.09 -3.83 2.04
N LEU A 381 -6.81 -4.78 1.43
CA LEU A 381 -7.55 -5.80 2.18
C LEU A 381 -6.61 -6.63 3.05
N ALA A 382 -5.49 -7.10 2.48
CA ALA A 382 -4.49 -7.85 3.23
C ALA A 382 -3.93 -7.02 4.40
N PHE A 383 -3.59 -5.74 4.17
CA PHE A 383 -3.17 -4.83 5.22
C PHE A 383 -4.20 -4.68 6.33
N MET A 384 -5.47 -4.39 5.99
CA MET A 384 -6.52 -4.16 6.96
C MET A 384 -6.78 -5.41 7.83
N LEU A 385 -6.83 -6.60 7.20
CA LEU A 385 -7.01 -7.85 7.91
C LEU A 385 -5.79 -8.19 8.78
N GLY A 386 -4.57 -8.05 8.26
CA GLY A 386 -3.34 -8.29 9.04
C GLY A 386 -3.17 -7.31 10.20
N SER A 387 -3.69 -6.09 10.06
CA SER A 387 -3.66 -5.05 11.10
C SER A 387 -4.64 -5.30 12.26
N MET A 388 -5.54 -6.27 12.15
CA MET A 388 -6.29 -6.78 13.31
C MET A 388 -5.39 -7.49 14.33
N PHE A 389 -4.20 -7.91 13.91
CA PHE A 389 -3.25 -8.67 14.71
C PHE A 389 -1.92 -7.94 14.95
N SER A 390 -1.82 -6.68 14.53
CA SER A 390 -0.60 -5.87 14.67
C SER A 390 -0.90 -4.37 14.78
N ALA A 391 -0.05 -3.62 15.50
CA ALA A 391 -0.14 -2.17 15.63
C ALA A 391 0.54 -1.46 14.44
N ALA A 392 0.00 -1.63 13.22
CA ALA A 392 0.64 -1.27 11.97
C ALA A 392 0.32 0.14 11.45
N ALA A 393 -0.05 1.10 12.34
CA ALA A 393 -0.48 2.44 11.90
C ALA A 393 0.62 3.26 11.20
N GLN A 394 1.89 3.01 11.52
CA GLN A 394 3.03 3.71 10.90
C GLN A 394 3.61 2.95 9.70
N LEU A 395 2.88 1.99 9.14
CA LEU A 395 3.34 1.18 8.02
C LEU A 395 3.11 1.90 6.69
N GLU A 396 4.16 2.50 6.13
CA GLU A 396 4.11 3.34 4.92
C GLU A 396 3.53 2.65 3.70
N SER A 397 3.64 1.31 3.61
CA SER A 397 3.11 0.54 2.47
C SER A 397 1.61 0.72 2.28
N SER A 398 0.84 0.82 3.34
CA SER A 398 -0.61 0.99 3.28
C SER A 398 -1.02 2.35 2.73
N TYR A 399 -0.37 3.42 3.20
CA TYR A 399 -0.58 4.79 2.71
C TYR A 399 -0.14 4.93 1.25
N MET A 400 0.95 4.27 0.89
CA MET A 400 1.42 4.19 -0.50
C MET A 400 0.39 3.50 -1.41
N LEU A 401 -0.22 2.38 -0.98
CA LEU A 401 -1.28 1.71 -1.74
C LEU A 401 -2.49 2.60 -1.94
N VAL A 402 -2.92 3.35 -0.92
CA VAL A 402 -3.98 4.38 -1.02
C VAL A 402 -3.58 5.46 -2.02
N ALA A 403 -2.36 5.98 -1.93
CA ALA A 403 -1.85 7.01 -2.84
C ALA A 403 -1.84 6.54 -4.30
N ILE A 404 -1.38 5.31 -4.56
CA ILE A 404 -1.34 4.73 -5.91
C ILE A 404 -2.76 4.48 -6.44
N ALA A 405 -3.68 3.95 -5.62
CA ALA A 405 -5.07 3.75 -5.99
C ALA A 405 -5.75 5.08 -6.37
N ASN A 406 -5.57 6.11 -5.55
CA ASN A 406 -6.10 7.44 -5.77
C ASN A 406 -5.47 8.11 -7.01
N ALA A 407 -4.16 8.01 -7.19
CA ALA A 407 -3.48 8.50 -8.39
C ALA A 407 -4.02 7.85 -9.66
N ALA A 408 -4.21 6.53 -9.65
CA ALA A 408 -4.76 5.80 -10.78
C ALA A 408 -6.19 6.24 -11.12
N GLN A 409 -7.04 6.50 -10.11
CA GLN A 409 -8.38 7.06 -10.31
C GLN A 409 -8.33 8.43 -10.99
N LEU A 410 -7.43 9.33 -10.54
CA LEU A 410 -7.27 10.67 -11.12
C LEU A 410 -6.76 10.62 -12.57
N VAL A 411 -5.76 9.78 -12.83
CA VAL A 411 -5.18 9.61 -14.17
C VAL A 411 -6.22 9.00 -15.13
N TYR A 412 -6.93 7.97 -14.71
CA TYR A 412 -7.94 7.32 -15.54
C TYR A 412 -9.11 8.25 -15.83
N ALA A 413 -9.63 8.97 -14.83
CA ALA A 413 -10.69 9.96 -15.02
C ALA A 413 -10.27 11.11 -15.96
N ARG A 414 -9.00 11.50 -15.97
CA ARG A 414 -8.48 12.47 -16.93
C ARG A 414 -8.46 11.91 -18.35
N GLN A 415 -7.97 10.68 -18.55
CA GLN A 415 -7.93 10.02 -19.85
C GLN A 415 -9.34 9.88 -20.46
N LEU A 416 -10.34 9.54 -19.66
CA LEU A 416 -11.74 9.47 -20.12
C LEU A 416 -12.25 10.81 -20.63
N ARG A 417 -11.95 11.92 -19.95
CA ARG A 417 -12.37 13.26 -20.38
C ARG A 417 -11.68 13.71 -21.66
N GLU A 418 -10.37 13.46 -21.76
CA GLU A 418 -9.59 13.79 -22.96
C GLU A 418 -10.07 12.99 -24.17
N GLY A 419 -10.38 11.70 -23.99
CA GLY A 419 -10.97 10.85 -25.02
C GLY A 419 -12.37 11.30 -25.45
N THR A 420 -13.22 11.70 -24.52
CA THR A 420 -14.57 12.22 -24.81
C THR A 420 -14.47 13.56 -25.57
N ALA A 421 -13.62 14.48 -25.10
CA ALA A 421 -13.43 15.76 -25.78
C ALA A 421 -12.89 15.60 -27.21
N SER A 422 -12.02 14.63 -27.43
CA SER A 422 -11.48 14.34 -28.78
C SER A 422 -12.57 13.79 -29.71
N SER A 423 -13.46 12.91 -29.20
CA SER A 423 -14.57 12.35 -29.99
C SER A 423 -15.63 13.40 -30.33
N GLU A 424 -15.97 14.29 -29.41
CA GLU A 424 -16.90 15.40 -29.64
C GLU A 424 -16.33 16.38 -30.69
N SER A 425 -15.04 16.70 -30.58
CA SER A 425 -14.37 17.56 -31.55
C SER A 425 -14.35 16.94 -32.96
N ALA A 426 -14.08 15.65 -33.07
CA ALA A 426 -14.12 14.92 -34.34
C ALA A 426 -15.53 14.94 -34.95
N THR A 427 -16.56 14.70 -34.15
CA THR A 427 -17.96 14.73 -34.61
C THR A 427 -18.41 16.11 -35.07
N VAL A 428 -17.94 17.18 -34.40
CA VAL A 428 -18.21 18.58 -34.83
C VAL A 428 -17.50 18.91 -36.12
N VAL A 429 -16.24 18.45 -36.32
CA VAL A 429 -15.51 18.64 -37.58
C VAL A 429 -16.19 17.89 -38.73
N GLU A 430 -16.59 16.63 -38.54
CA GLU A 430 -17.34 15.85 -39.54
C GLU A 430 -18.66 16.51 -39.94
N LYS A 431 -19.43 17.00 -38.95
CA LYS A 431 -20.67 17.76 -39.26
C LYS A 431 -20.38 19.03 -40.03
N ARG A 432 -19.29 19.78 -39.72
CA ARG A 432 -18.93 21.00 -40.47
C ARG A 432 -18.43 20.69 -41.90
N VAL A 433 -17.71 19.61 -42.08
CA VAL A 433 -17.25 19.14 -43.40
C VAL A 433 -18.45 18.60 -44.20
N GLY A 434 -19.35 17.86 -43.58
CA GLY A 434 -20.59 17.38 -44.22
C GLY A 434 -21.52 18.52 -44.70
N LEU A 435 -21.67 19.57 -43.86
CA LEU A 435 -22.44 20.78 -44.24
C LEU A 435 -21.77 21.60 -45.38
N ARG A 436 -20.46 21.59 -45.51
CA ARG A 436 -19.75 22.23 -46.64
C ARG A 436 -19.87 21.44 -47.95
N ARG A 437 -19.93 20.10 -47.92
CA ARG A 437 -20.14 19.25 -49.10
C ARG A 437 -21.60 19.25 -49.59
N GLY A 438 -22.57 19.50 -48.69
CA GLY A 438 -23.98 19.62 -49.09
C GLY A 438 -24.33 20.91 -49.87
N ASN A 439 -23.48 21.95 -49.85
CA ASN A 439 -23.74 23.23 -50.57
C ASN A 439 -23.01 23.37 -51.90
N PHE A 440 -22.29 22.36 -52.37
CA PHE A 440 -21.63 22.36 -53.67
C PHE A 440 -22.02 21.10 -54.46
N GLY A 441 -23.22 21.09 -55.04
CA GLY A 441 -23.60 19.92 -55.82
C GLY A 441 -24.97 19.96 -56.42
N ASN A 442 -25.24 21.01 -57.23
CA ASN A 442 -26.22 20.88 -58.30
C ASN A 442 -25.53 21.26 -59.61
N PRO A 443 -25.13 20.29 -60.45
CA PRO A 443 -24.76 20.62 -61.83
C PRO A 443 -26.04 20.96 -62.58
N ILE A 444 -26.06 22.17 -63.14
CA ILE A 444 -27.02 22.66 -64.11
C ILE A 444 -27.08 21.61 -65.22
N ARG A 445 -28.24 21.00 -65.42
CA ARG A 445 -28.55 20.22 -66.64
C ARG A 445 -28.79 21.20 -67.76
N ASP A 446 -27.90 21.23 -68.72
CA ASP A 446 -28.15 21.86 -70.00
C ASP A 446 -29.24 21.11 -70.76
N PRO A 447 -30.21 21.82 -71.37
CA PRO A 447 -31.25 21.20 -72.15
C PRO A 447 -30.74 20.78 -73.53
N ALA A 448 -31.25 19.66 -73.96
CA ALA A 448 -31.06 18.97 -75.22
C ALA A 448 -30.87 19.84 -76.49
N VAL A 449 -29.88 19.48 -77.30
CA VAL A 449 -29.89 19.72 -78.71
C VAL A 449 -30.19 18.43 -79.44
N SER A 450 -31.41 18.35 -79.99
CA SER A 450 -31.82 17.40 -80.99
C SER A 450 -31.26 17.78 -82.29
N SER A 451 -30.62 16.90 -83.05
CA SER A 451 -30.78 16.76 -84.49
C SER A 451 -29.92 15.65 -85.10
N GLN A 452 -30.64 14.74 -85.77
CA GLN A 452 -30.26 13.85 -86.87
C GLN A 452 -29.47 12.59 -86.56
#